data_dad12b4fa97397dc8b9de55c84ad689c
#
_entry.id   dad12b4fa97397dc8b9de55c84ad689c
#
_cell.length_a   1.000
_cell.length_b   1.000
_cell.length_c   1.000
_cell.angle_alpha   90.00
_cell.angle_beta   90.00
_cell.angle_gamma   90.00
#
_symmetry.space_group_name_H-M   'P 1'
#
loop_
_entity.id
_entity.type
_entity.pdbx_description
1 polymer ?
#
loop_
_entity_poly.entity_id
_entity_poly.type
_entity_poly.pdbx_seq_one_letter_code
_entity_poly.pdbx_strand_id
1 'polypeptide(L)'
;ANAEKKAADLIYANYYNGRIGMQLSQYWMGTDKTSDGRYLFTDEGLWNGIYAGPLMDLEEIQNYYKRHPQEANASMIAVSEIYKTYLFHVLTDVYTYIPCTEALKGDGVPRPKFESGKDIYTSLLNNLKTQIGVLSNANSAAIRGDIIAKGNAQQWIKIANALRIRIALRIADVQPDLAKTIIEEAATNTI
;
A
#
# COMPACT_ATOMS: atom_id res chain seq x y z
N ALA A 1 3.30 3.81 -13.63
CA ALA A 1 2.02 3.95 -14.37
C ALA A 1 1.15 2.69 -14.31
N ASN A 2 1.64 1.51 -14.77
CA ASN A 2 0.80 0.31 -14.86
C ASN A 2 0.31 -0.18 -13.48
N ALA A 3 1.21 -0.32 -12.51
CA ALA A 3 0.86 -0.69 -11.15
C ALA A 3 -0.13 0.29 -10.50
N GLU A 4 0.09 1.58 -10.67
CA GLU A 4 -0.78 2.64 -10.12
C GLU A 4 -2.18 2.57 -10.71
N LYS A 5 -2.28 2.41 -12.05
CA LYS A 5 -3.57 2.27 -12.71
C LYS A 5 -4.30 0.99 -12.29
N LYS A 6 -3.62 -0.18 -12.34
CA LYS A 6 -4.22 -1.46 -11.92
C LYS A 6 -4.73 -1.42 -10.48
N ALA A 7 -3.95 -0.82 -9.56
CA ALA A 7 -4.36 -0.69 -8.18
C ALA A 7 -5.59 0.20 -8.02
N ALA A 8 -5.64 1.33 -8.71
CA ALA A 8 -6.80 2.21 -8.70
C ALA A 8 -8.05 1.51 -9.27
N ASP A 9 -7.90 0.81 -10.39
CA ASP A 9 -9.00 0.05 -11.01
C ASP A 9 -9.56 -1.03 -10.07
N LEU A 10 -8.72 -1.68 -9.26
CA LEU A 10 -9.14 -2.70 -8.30
C LEU A 10 -9.78 -2.09 -7.05
N ILE A 11 -9.10 -1.14 -6.40
CA ILE A 11 -9.50 -0.61 -5.09
C ILE A 11 -10.75 0.27 -5.21
N TYR A 12 -10.83 1.08 -6.27
CA TYR A 12 -11.94 2.00 -6.50
C TYR A 12 -12.99 1.45 -7.47
N ALA A 13 -12.91 0.17 -7.85
CA ALA A 13 -13.94 -0.50 -8.64
C ALA A 13 -15.30 -0.41 -7.98
N ASN A 14 -16.35 -0.32 -8.78
CA ASN A 14 -17.72 -0.29 -8.29
C ASN A 14 -18.05 -1.50 -7.40
N TYR A 15 -17.43 -2.65 -7.63
CA TYR A 15 -17.66 -3.85 -6.83
C TYR A 15 -17.21 -3.64 -5.37
N TYR A 16 -15.95 -3.28 -5.12
CA TYR A 16 -15.44 -3.11 -3.75
C TYR A 16 -15.96 -1.84 -3.09
N ASN A 17 -15.81 -0.71 -3.77
CA ASN A 17 -16.19 0.57 -3.21
C ASN A 17 -17.71 0.73 -3.17
N GLY A 18 -18.40 0.52 -4.28
CA GLY A 18 -19.84 0.72 -4.39
C GLY A 18 -20.66 -0.39 -3.72
N ARG A 19 -20.46 -1.65 -4.14
CA ARG A 19 -21.32 -2.74 -3.65
C ARG A 19 -20.96 -3.20 -2.23
N ILE A 20 -19.69 -3.32 -1.89
CA ILE A 20 -19.27 -3.82 -0.58
C ILE A 20 -19.09 -2.66 0.39
N GLY A 21 -18.15 -1.78 0.15
CA GLY A 21 -17.79 -0.71 1.10
C GLY A 21 -18.97 0.20 1.46
N MET A 22 -19.70 0.68 0.46
CA MET A 22 -20.83 1.60 0.68
C MET A 22 -22.05 0.94 1.32
N GLN A 23 -22.27 -0.37 1.10
CA GLN A 23 -23.34 -1.10 1.77
C GLN A 23 -22.97 -1.46 3.21
N LEU A 24 -21.74 -1.90 3.49
CA LEU A 24 -21.29 -2.22 4.84
C LEU A 24 -21.20 -0.98 5.73
N SER A 25 -20.85 0.18 5.16
CA SER A 25 -20.87 1.47 5.85
C SER A 25 -22.26 2.10 5.94
N GLN A 26 -23.31 1.44 5.41
CA GLN A 26 -24.71 1.87 5.43
C GLN A 26 -25.00 3.18 4.66
N TYR A 27 -24.12 3.60 3.74
CA TYR A 27 -24.42 4.72 2.84
C TYR A 27 -25.40 4.34 1.74
N TRP A 28 -25.37 3.08 1.28
CA TRP A 28 -26.29 2.54 0.30
C TRP A 28 -26.91 1.24 0.80
N MET A 29 -28.04 0.87 0.23
CA MET A 29 -28.70 -0.40 0.45
C MET A 29 -28.99 -1.07 -0.90
N GLY A 30 -28.63 -2.35 -1.02
CA GLY A 30 -29.01 -3.15 -2.18
C GLY A 30 -30.50 -3.47 -2.14
N THR A 31 -31.20 -3.22 -3.25
CA THR A 31 -32.63 -3.50 -3.36
C THR A 31 -32.89 -4.95 -3.82
N ASP A 32 -32.00 -5.49 -4.62
CA ASP A 32 -32.12 -6.83 -5.25
C ASP A 32 -31.01 -7.81 -4.84
N LYS A 33 -29.80 -7.31 -4.57
CA LYS A 33 -28.64 -8.10 -4.12
C LYS A 33 -28.30 -7.83 -2.65
N THR A 34 -29.19 -8.26 -1.77
CA THR A 34 -29.08 -8.00 -0.33
C THR A 34 -27.97 -8.84 0.36
N SER A 35 -27.41 -9.85 -0.32
CA SER A 35 -26.30 -10.67 0.19
C SER A 35 -25.07 -9.88 0.54
N ASP A 36 -24.75 -8.84 -0.25
CA ASP A 36 -23.56 -8.02 -0.05
C ASP A 36 -23.63 -7.23 1.27
N GLY A 37 -24.79 -6.63 1.57
CA GLY A 37 -25.03 -5.93 2.85
C GLY A 37 -25.18 -6.84 4.07
N ARG A 38 -25.22 -8.17 3.86
CA ARG A 38 -25.35 -9.18 4.94
C ARG A 38 -24.05 -9.97 5.18
N TYR A 39 -22.93 -9.49 4.67
CA TYR A 39 -21.62 -10.16 4.77
C TYR A 39 -21.58 -11.56 4.14
N LEU A 40 -22.46 -11.84 3.18
CA LEU A 40 -22.56 -13.13 2.47
C LEU A 40 -21.84 -13.12 1.11
N PHE A 41 -20.89 -12.23 0.95
CA PHE A 41 -20.06 -12.19 -0.25
C PHE A 41 -18.78 -13.00 -0.04
N THR A 42 -18.34 -13.67 -1.10
CA THR A 42 -17.00 -14.26 -1.20
C THR A 42 -16.26 -13.55 -2.31
N ASP A 43 -15.05 -13.10 -2.03
CA ASP A 43 -14.27 -12.44 -3.05
C ASP A 43 -12.78 -12.67 -2.88
N GLU A 44 -12.21 -13.31 -3.88
CA GLU A 44 -10.78 -13.52 -4.03
C GLU A 44 -10.15 -12.50 -5.01
N GLY A 45 -10.99 -11.69 -5.67
CA GLY A 45 -10.56 -10.80 -6.75
C GLY A 45 -9.65 -9.69 -6.27
N LEU A 46 -9.91 -9.09 -5.10
CA LEU A 46 -9.03 -8.07 -4.53
C LEU A 46 -7.68 -8.67 -4.12
N TRP A 47 -7.72 -9.81 -3.42
CA TRP A 47 -6.52 -10.55 -3.03
C TRP A 47 -5.65 -10.89 -4.24
N ASN A 48 -6.20 -11.69 -5.14
CA ASN A 48 -5.47 -12.15 -6.32
C ASN A 48 -5.08 -10.98 -7.23
N GLY A 49 -5.98 -10.02 -7.42
CA GLY A 49 -5.73 -8.85 -8.26
C GLY A 49 -4.59 -7.98 -7.77
N ILE A 50 -4.49 -7.71 -6.46
CA ILE A 50 -3.43 -6.89 -5.89
C ILE A 50 -2.10 -7.65 -5.86
N TYR A 51 -2.08 -8.91 -5.40
CA TYR A 51 -0.84 -9.68 -5.32
C TYR A 51 -0.25 -9.98 -6.70
N ALA A 52 -1.02 -10.54 -7.62
CA ALA A 52 -0.55 -10.93 -8.94
C ALA A 52 -0.42 -9.75 -9.93
N GLY A 53 -0.97 -8.60 -9.60
CA GLY A 53 -0.93 -7.40 -10.44
C GLY A 53 0.05 -6.34 -9.93
N PRO A 54 -0.46 -5.26 -9.32
CA PRO A 54 0.36 -4.10 -8.97
C PRO A 54 1.51 -4.41 -8.00
N LEU A 55 1.36 -5.34 -7.05
CA LEU A 55 2.46 -5.70 -6.15
C LEU A 55 3.62 -6.37 -6.90
N MET A 56 3.32 -7.30 -7.83
CA MET A 56 4.35 -7.92 -8.67
C MET A 56 5.00 -6.92 -9.63
N ASP A 57 4.21 -6.02 -10.24
CA ASP A 57 4.76 -4.96 -11.11
C ASP A 57 5.76 -4.06 -10.34
N LEU A 58 5.47 -3.74 -9.07
CA LEU A 58 6.35 -2.92 -8.22
C LEU A 58 7.58 -3.70 -7.73
N GLU A 59 7.43 -4.99 -7.42
CA GLU A 59 8.56 -5.85 -7.06
C GLU A 59 9.52 -6.00 -8.24
N GLU A 60 9.01 -6.10 -9.46
CA GLU A 60 9.83 -6.22 -10.66
C GLU A 60 10.72 -4.98 -10.89
N ILE A 61 10.28 -3.79 -10.48
CA ILE A 61 11.14 -2.58 -10.49
C ILE A 61 12.40 -2.83 -9.66
N GLN A 62 12.26 -3.38 -8.46
CA GLN A 62 13.40 -3.66 -7.59
C GLN A 62 14.28 -4.78 -8.15
N ASN A 63 13.65 -5.84 -8.66
CA ASN A 63 14.36 -6.95 -9.27
C ASN A 63 15.12 -6.53 -10.53
N TYR A 64 14.57 -5.61 -11.31
CA TYR A 64 15.27 -4.99 -12.43
C TYR A 64 16.56 -4.31 -11.97
N TYR A 65 16.50 -3.43 -10.96
CA TYR A 65 17.69 -2.73 -10.47
C TYR A 65 18.68 -3.63 -9.74
N LYS A 66 18.24 -4.74 -9.14
CA LYS A 66 19.15 -5.77 -8.60
C LYS A 66 19.95 -6.46 -9.72
N ARG A 67 19.30 -6.71 -10.87
CA ARG A 67 19.96 -7.30 -12.05
C ARG A 67 20.81 -6.29 -12.85
N HIS A 68 20.52 -4.99 -12.71
CA HIS A 68 21.20 -3.91 -13.42
C HIS A 68 21.71 -2.84 -12.43
N PRO A 69 22.70 -3.18 -11.56
CA PRO A 69 23.14 -2.29 -10.48
C PRO A 69 23.75 -0.96 -10.98
N GLN A 70 24.30 -0.94 -12.21
CA GLN A 70 24.81 0.27 -12.85
C GLN A 70 23.71 1.28 -13.23
N GLU A 71 22.45 0.84 -13.30
CA GLU A 71 21.29 1.69 -13.57
C GLU A 71 20.50 2.00 -12.31
N ALA A 72 21.00 1.60 -11.13
CA ALA A 72 20.30 1.71 -9.87
C ALA A 72 19.72 3.12 -9.63
N ASN A 73 18.43 3.16 -9.32
CA ASN A 73 17.69 4.39 -9.10
C ASN A 73 16.97 4.34 -7.76
N ALA A 74 17.61 4.92 -6.75
CA ALA A 74 17.10 4.94 -5.37
C ALA A 74 15.71 5.59 -5.28
N SER A 75 15.45 6.65 -6.05
CA SER A 75 14.14 7.32 -6.05
C SER A 75 13.03 6.43 -6.61
N MET A 76 13.29 5.70 -7.70
CA MET A 76 12.31 4.76 -8.26
C MET A 76 12.02 3.61 -7.31
N ILE A 77 13.06 3.08 -6.65
CA ILE A 77 12.91 2.02 -5.64
C ILE A 77 12.07 2.56 -4.47
N ALA A 78 12.40 3.75 -3.95
CA ALA A 78 11.68 4.34 -2.84
C ALA A 78 10.20 4.59 -3.15
N VAL A 79 9.89 5.12 -4.33
CA VAL A 79 8.50 5.34 -4.75
C VAL A 79 7.75 4.00 -4.90
N SER A 80 8.40 2.98 -5.47
CA SER A 80 7.78 1.65 -5.56
C SER A 80 7.49 1.06 -4.18
N GLU A 81 8.39 1.23 -3.21
CA GLU A 81 8.21 0.78 -1.83
C GLU A 81 7.09 1.54 -1.09
N ILE A 82 6.99 2.85 -1.27
CA ILE A 82 5.89 3.64 -0.70
C ILE A 82 4.55 3.14 -1.26
N TYR A 83 4.47 2.87 -2.56
CA TYR A 83 3.23 2.41 -3.15
C TYR A 83 2.92 0.94 -2.81
N LYS A 84 3.92 0.07 -2.68
CA LYS A 84 3.74 -1.28 -2.11
C LYS A 84 3.19 -1.21 -0.68
N THR A 85 3.70 -0.29 0.13
CA THR A 85 3.19 -0.06 1.49
C THR A 85 1.71 0.30 1.50
N TYR A 86 1.27 1.16 0.59
CA TYR A 86 -0.16 1.48 0.44
C TYR A 86 -0.99 0.22 0.11
N LEU A 87 -0.52 -0.61 -0.80
CA LEU A 87 -1.24 -1.84 -1.21
C LEU A 87 -1.30 -2.87 -0.09
N PHE A 88 -0.19 -3.10 0.63
CA PHE A 88 -0.19 -3.98 1.80
C PHE A 88 -1.06 -3.44 2.93
N HIS A 89 -1.09 -2.13 3.13
CA HIS A 89 -2.02 -1.52 4.08
C HIS A 89 -3.48 -1.81 3.73
N VAL A 90 -3.88 -1.64 2.46
CA VAL A 90 -5.24 -1.97 1.99
C VAL A 90 -5.57 -3.44 2.22
N LEU A 91 -4.65 -4.35 1.86
CA LEU A 91 -4.84 -5.79 2.09
C LEU A 91 -4.97 -6.12 3.59
N THR A 92 -4.14 -5.51 4.43
CA THR A 92 -4.18 -5.72 5.88
C THR A 92 -5.48 -5.22 6.49
N ASP A 93 -5.99 -4.07 6.04
CA ASP A 93 -7.29 -3.53 6.49
C ASP A 93 -8.46 -4.46 6.15
N VAL A 94 -8.39 -5.16 5.01
CA VAL A 94 -9.47 -6.05 4.55
C VAL A 94 -9.35 -7.46 5.14
N TYR A 95 -8.14 -8.02 5.20
CA TYR A 95 -7.93 -9.44 5.52
C TYR A 95 -7.28 -9.69 6.87
N THR A 96 -6.75 -8.68 7.54
CA THR A 96 -6.10 -8.72 8.88
C THR A 96 -4.80 -9.53 8.93
N TYR A 97 -4.79 -10.76 8.39
CA TYR A 97 -3.61 -11.64 8.30
C TYR A 97 -3.27 -11.88 6.86
N ILE A 98 -2.09 -11.46 6.43
CA ILE A 98 -1.64 -11.59 5.04
C ILE A 98 -0.14 -11.94 4.99
N PRO A 99 0.36 -12.56 3.91
CA PRO A 99 1.79 -12.60 3.63
C PRO A 99 2.28 -11.20 3.24
N CYS A 100 3.30 -10.71 3.92
CA CYS A 100 3.89 -9.40 3.63
C CYS A 100 5.40 -9.48 3.39
N THR A 101 6.20 -9.82 4.42
CA THR A 101 7.66 -9.82 4.32
C THR A 101 8.22 -10.96 3.46
N GLU A 102 7.52 -12.07 3.39
CA GLU A 102 7.87 -13.22 2.56
C GLU A 102 7.13 -13.25 1.22
N ALA A 103 6.20 -12.34 0.98
CA ALA A 103 5.45 -12.26 -0.26
C ALA A 103 6.33 -11.89 -1.48
N LEU A 104 5.82 -12.14 -2.68
CA LEU A 104 6.38 -11.71 -3.97
C LEU A 104 7.73 -12.34 -4.36
N LYS A 105 8.17 -13.37 -3.63
CA LYS A 105 9.47 -14.03 -3.87
C LYS A 105 9.40 -15.23 -4.84
N GLY A 106 8.22 -15.48 -5.40
CA GLY A 106 8.00 -16.57 -6.36
C GLY A 106 8.45 -17.93 -5.83
N ASP A 107 9.16 -18.67 -6.65
CA ASP A 107 9.66 -20.03 -6.31
C ASP A 107 10.66 -20.02 -5.14
N GLY A 108 11.24 -18.88 -4.79
CA GLY A 108 12.14 -18.76 -3.63
C GLY A 108 11.41 -18.95 -2.29
N VAL A 109 10.13 -18.59 -2.21
CA VAL A 109 9.26 -18.80 -1.04
C VAL A 109 7.86 -19.17 -1.50
N PRO A 110 7.63 -20.44 -1.91
CA PRO A 110 6.35 -20.86 -2.50
C PRO A 110 5.20 -20.88 -1.49
N ARG A 111 5.50 -20.85 -0.21
CA ARG A 111 4.52 -20.83 0.89
C ARG A 111 4.89 -19.74 1.90
N PRO A 112 4.66 -18.46 1.56
CA PRO A 112 4.95 -17.37 2.49
C PRO A 112 4.06 -17.46 3.72
N LYS A 113 4.62 -17.14 4.90
CA LYS A 113 3.87 -17.13 6.14
C LYS A 113 2.89 -15.95 6.18
N PHE A 114 1.76 -16.20 6.83
CA PHE A 114 0.81 -15.15 7.19
C PHE A 114 1.32 -14.39 8.43
N GLU A 115 1.27 -13.10 8.38
CA GLU A 115 1.73 -12.20 9.43
C GLU A 115 0.55 -11.46 10.04
N SER A 116 0.66 -11.09 11.32
CA SER A 116 -0.39 -10.35 12.02
C SER A 116 -0.44 -8.90 11.55
N GLY A 117 -1.63 -8.28 11.58
CA GLY A 117 -1.78 -6.86 11.26
C GLY A 117 -0.87 -5.96 12.09
N LYS A 118 -0.61 -6.32 13.38
CA LYS A 118 0.33 -5.59 14.24
C LYS A 118 1.75 -5.57 13.68
N ASP A 119 2.25 -6.74 13.28
CA ASP A 119 3.62 -6.88 12.77
C ASP A 119 3.74 -6.20 11.42
N ILE A 120 2.72 -6.36 10.57
CA ILE A 120 2.64 -5.72 9.26
C ILE A 120 2.66 -4.20 9.41
N TYR A 121 1.76 -3.59 10.19
CA TYR A 121 1.73 -2.12 10.33
C TYR A 121 3.04 -1.57 10.90
N THR A 122 3.67 -2.27 11.83
CA THR A 122 4.99 -1.88 12.36
C THR A 122 6.04 -1.88 11.24
N SER A 123 6.07 -2.92 10.42
CA SER A 123 6.98 -3.03 9.27
C SER A 123 6.72 -1.93 8.24
N LEU A 124 5.45 -1.68 7.89
CA LEU A 124 5.05 -0.66 6.92
C LEU A 124 5.44 0.75 7.38
N LEU A 125 5.25 1.08 8.66
CA LEU A 125 5.64 2.37 9.23
C LEU A 125 7.15 2.61 9.15
N ASN A 126 7.95 1.58 9.50
CA ASN A 126 9.40 1.63 9.40
C ASN A 126 9.86 1.78 7.95
N ASN A 127 9.23 1.05 7.01
CA ASN A 127 9.53 1.19 5.58
C ASN A 127 9.26 2.61 5.10
N LEU A 128 8.10 3.20 5.39
CA LEU A 128 7.78 4.58 5.00
C LEU A 128 8.81 5.58 5.53
N LYS A 129 9.24 5.46 6.79
CA LYS A 129 10.26 6.34 7.38
C LYS A 129 11.59 6.22 6.62
N THR A 130 11.99 5.01 6.27
CA THR A 130 13.20 4.75 5.47
C THR A 130 13.10 5.38 4.08
N GLN A 131 11.99 5.18 3.38
CA GLN A 131 11.82 5.68 2.01
C GLN A 131 11.72 7.21 1.96
N ILE A 132 11.12 7.85 2.97
CA ILE A 132 11.16 9.32 3.13
C ILE A 132 12.60 9.81 3.21
N GLY A 133 13.45 9.14 4.01
CA GLY A 133 14.87 9.47 4.11
C GLY A 133 15.60 9.35 2.78
N VAL A 134 15.33 8.29 2.01
CA VAL A 134 15.90 8.11 0.67
C VAL A 134 15.48 9.25 -0.27
N LEU A 135 14.18 9.57 -0.34
CA LEU A 135 13.67 10.61 -1.23
C LEU A 135 14.14 12.02 -0.85
N SER A 136 14.35 12.29 0.44
CA SER A 136 14.85 13.58 0.92
C SER A 136 16.29 13.87 0.46
N ASN A 137 17.06 12.81 0.22
CA ASN A 137 18.45 12.91 -0.22
C ASN A 137 18.65 12.62 -1.72
N ALA A 138 17.59 12.27 -2.44
CA ALA A 138 17.67 11.83 -3.82
C ALA A 138 17.46 13.00 -4.80
N ASN A 139 18.05 12.86 -6.00
CA ASN A 139 17.75 13.74 -7.11
C ASN A 139 16.41 13.35 -7.75
N SER A 140 15.40 14.22 -7.67
CA SER A 140 14.03 13.98 -8.15
C SER A 140 13.89 13.74 -9.67
N ALA A 141 14.90 14.07 -10.45
CA ALA A 141 14.90 13.91 -11.92
C ALA A 141 14.80 12.43 -12.38
N ALA A 142 14.92 11.49 -11.48
CA ALA A 142 14.98 10.06 -11.80
C ALA A 142 13.66 9.29 -11.75
N ILE A 143 12.57 9.87 -11.26
CA ILE A 143 11.28 9.17 -11.12
C ILE A 143 10.51 9.23 -12.45
N ARG A 144 10.40 8.07 -13.13
CA ARG A 144 9.76 7.96 -14.45
C ARG A 144 8.48 7.11 -14.38
N GLY A 145 7.52 7.42 -15.25
CA GLY A 145 6.29 6.65 -15.40
C GLY A 145 5.32 6.74 -14.21
N ASP A 146 5.50 7.69 -13.32
CA ASP A 146 4.63 7.99 -12.18
C ASP A 146 3.47 8.89 -12.63
N ILE A 147 2.24 8.40 -12.49
CA ILE A 147 1.02 9.13 -12.83
C ILE A 147 0.37 9.80 -11.62
N ILE A 148 0.79 9.47 -10.39
CA ILE A 148 0.23 10.03 -9.14
C ILE A 148 0.86 11.39 -8.84
N ALA A 149 2.17 11.44 -8.71
CA ALA A 149 2.91 12.66 -8.35
C ALA A 149 3.76 13.22 -9.51
N LYS A 150 3.63 12.66 -10.72
CA LYS A 150 4.33 13.11 -11.95
C LYS A 150 5.84 13.20 -11.78
N GLY A 151 6.43 12.27 -11.04
CA GLY A 151 7.86 12.22 -10.76
C GLY A 151 8.34 13.18 -9.66
N ASN A 152 7.45 13.81 -8.92
CA ASN A 152 7.81 14.75 -7.87
C ASN A 152 8.10 14.03 -6.55
N ALA A 153 9.39 13.98 -6.14
CA ALA A 153 9.83 13.35 -4.91
C ALA A 153 9.23 14.00 -3.65
N GLN A 154 9.10 15.31 -3.62
CA GLN A 154 8.50 16.00 -2.47
C GLN A 154 7.03 15.65 -2.29
N GLN A 155 6.31 15.49 -3.39
CA GLN A 155 4.92 15.03 -3.33
C GLN A 155 4.83 13.59 -2.81
N TRP A 156 5.76 12.71 -3.19
CA TRP A 156 5.83 11.35 -2.64
C TRP A 156 6.18 11.31 -1.16
N ILE A 157 7.02 12.23 -0.67
CA ILE A 157 7.28 12.39 0.77
C ILE A 157 6.00 12.76 1.51
N LYS A 158 5.21 13.67 0.97
CA LYS A 158 3.91 14.05 1.55
C LYS A 158 2.93 12.88 1.56
N ILE A 159 2.84 12.13 0.46
CA ILE A 159 2.02 10.91 0.36
C ILE A 159 2.47 9.89 1.42
N ALA A 160 3.76 9.66 1.57
CA ALA A 160 4.29 8.74 2.56
C ALA A 160 3.97 9.17 4.00
N ASN A 161 4.05 10.45 4.31
CA ASN A 161 3.65 10.98 5.62
C ASN A 161 2.13 10.86 5.85
N ALA A 162 1.30 11.11 4.84
CA ALA A 162 -0.14 10.88 4.92
C ALA A 162 -0.48 9.41 5.19
N LEU A 163 0.25 8.47 4.56
CA LEU A 163 0.13 7.04 4.84
C LEU A 163 0.58 6.68 6.25
N ARG A 164 1.67 7.29 6.77
CA ARG A 164 2.10 7.12 8.16
C ARG A 164 1.00 7.52 9.14
N ILE A 165 0.37 8.68 8.93
CA ILE A 165 -0.76 9.13 9.76
C ILE A 165 -1.93 8.16 9.67
N ARG A 166 -2.28 7.72 8.46
CA ARG A 166 -3.38 6.77 8.25
C ARG A 166 -3.16 5.45 8.98
N ILE A 167 -1.94 4.89 8.91
CA ILE A 167 -1.59 3.65 9.62
C ILE A 167 -1.54 3.90 11.14
N ALA A 168 -1.00 5.03 11.59
CA ALA A 168 -0.97 5.40 13.00
C ALA A 168 -2.38 5.46 13.60
N LEU A 169 -3.36 6.02 12.88
CA LEU A 169 -4.75 6.02 13.31
C LEU A 169 -5.35 4.61 13.43
N ARG A 170 -4.90 3.63 12.61
CA ARG A 170 -5.33 2.22 12.72
C ARG A 170 -4.87 1.55 14.00
N ILE A 171 -3.72 1.95 14.52
CA ILE A 171 -3.13 1.36 15.73
C ILE A 171 -3.38 2.21 16.99
N ALA A 172 -4.07 3.33 16.88
CA ALA A 172 -4.21 4.31 17.97
C ALA A 172 -4.86 3.72 19.24
N ASP A 173 -5.85 2.83 19.10
CA ASP A 173 -6.53 2.22 20.24
C ASP A 173 -5.65 1.21 21.01
N VAL A 174 -4.67 0.59 20.33
CA VAL A 174 -3.81 -0.45 20.93
C VAL A 174 -2.40 0.05 21.22
N GLN A 175 -1.95 1.11 20.57
CA GLN A 175 -0.62 1.74 20.73
C GLN A 175 -0.73 3.28 20.67
N PRO A 176 -1.45 3.92 21.60
CA PRO A 176 -1.76 5.36 21.53
C PRO A 176 -0.52 6.26 21.55
N ASP A 177 0.49 5.95 22.35
CA ASP A 177 1.71 6.76 22.45
C ASP A 177 2.53 6.71 21.15
N LEU A 178 2.65 5.52 20.56
CA LEU A 178 3.31 5.35 19.26
C LEU A 178 2.53 6.08 18.16
N ALA A 179 1.23 5.93 18.12
CA ALA A 179 0.37 6.60 17.16
C ALA A 179 0.49 8.13 17.25
N LYS A 180 0.45 8.67 18.47
CA LYS A 180 0.64 10.11 18.73
C LYS A 180 1.99 10.60 18.19
N THR A 181 3.07 9.92 18.56
CA THR A 181 4.43 10.27 18.10
C THR A 181 4.52 10.32 16.58
N ILE A 182 3.99 9.28 15.90
CA ILE A 182 4.02 9.21 14.43
C ILE A 182 3.22 10.33 13.79
N ILE A 183 2.03 10.63 14.34
CA ILE A 183 1.17 11.68 13.83
C ILE A 183 1.83 13.06 13.98
N GLU A 184 2.41 13.35 15.14
CA GLU A 184 3.11 14.61 15.40
C GLU A 184 4.33 14.78 14.48
N GLU A 185 5.13 13.72 14.25
CA GLU A 185 6.23 13.75 13.30
C GLU A 185 5.79 13.98 11.85
N ALA A 186 4.72 13.31 11.44
CA ALA A 186 4.30 13.29 10.04
C ALA A 186 3.44 14.49 9.63
N ALA A 187 2.68 15.08 10.56
CA ALA A 187 1.70 16.14 10.28
C ALA A 187 2.31 17.42 9.71
N THR A 188 3.58 17.66 9.98
CA THR A 188 4.28 18.89 9.52
C THR A 188 4.58 18.87 8.02
N ASN A 189 4.49 17.73 7.35
CA ASN A 189 4.83 17.58 5.94
C ASN A 189 3.91 16.55 5.23
N THR A 190 2.61 16.86 5.21
CA THR A 190 1.58 16.09 4.50
C THR A 190 1.00 16.85 3.31
N ILE A 191 0.07 16.19 2.59
CA ILE A 191 -0.67 16.81 1.46
C ILE A 191 -1.63 17.87 2.00
#